data_787758c43ba453f280efb83d9031879b
#
_entry.id   787758c43ba453f280efb83d9031879b
#
_cell.length_a   1.000
_cell.length_b   1.000
_cell.length_c   1.000
_cell.angle_alpha   90.00
_cell.angle_beta   90.00
_cell.angle_gamma   90.00
#
_symmetry.space_group_name_H-M   'P 1'
#
loop_
_entity.id
_entity.type
_entity.pdbx_description
1 polymer ?
#
loop_
_entity_poly.entity_id
_entity_poly.type
_entity_poly.pdbx_seq_one_letter_code
_entity_poly.pdbx_strand_id
1 'polypeptide(L)'
;GRTSRRQTLEFAESMNIQREMIYAQRDRLIYHNQGLDTVIDEVLDDFIDQAMAEEDFSKAENLYHFILRNISFRINEIPKDLDLKNREQVLELIYQFAYRELDAKKQELKTKELNEYFQRLSMLKAVDDNWVEQVDYLQQLQMAIGSQQLSQKNPIVEYYQEAYKGFEAMKRQIRKDMVRNLLLSQVQVTKKGDIISHFP
;
A
#
# COMPACT_ATOMS: atom_id res chain seq x y z
N GLY A 1 -16.95 35.64 -5.03
CA GLY A 1 -16.80 36.45 -3.85
C GLY A 1 -15.78 35.94 -2.86
N ARG A 2 -15.73 36.52 -1.68
CA ARG A 2 -14.79 36.16 -0.59
C ARG A 2 -14.94 34.71 -0.14
N THR A 3 -16.16 34.19 -0.06
CA THR A 3 -16.43 32.81 0.37
C THR A 3 -15.83 31.80 -0.60
N SER A 4 -15.97 32.05 -1.90
CA SER A 4 -15.44 31.19 -2.96
C SER A 4 -13.90 31.14 -2.93
N ARG A 5 -13.25 32.30 -2.73
CA ARG A 5 -11.78 32.36 -2.60
C ARG A 5 -11.29 31.63 -1.37
N ARG A 6 -11.99 31.79 -0.25
CA ARG A 6 -11.64 31.08 1.01
C ARG A 6 -11.73 29.57 0.81
N GLN A 7 -12.81 29.08 0.20
CA GLN A 7 -12.96 27.65 -0.09
C GLN A 7 -11.83 27.13 -0.95
N THR A 8 -11.48 27.84 -2.03
CA THR A 8 -10.38 27.45 -2.92
C THR A 8 -9.05 27.36 -2.19
N LEU A 9 -8.75 28.32 -1.30
CA LEU A 9 -7.53 28.33 -0.50
C LEU A 9 -7.51 27.16 0.48
N GLU A 10 -8.62 26.87 1.15
CA GLU A 10 -8.74 25.76 2.08
C GLU A 10 -8.56 24.41 1.37
N PHE A 11 -9.14 24.23 0.20
CA PHE A 11 -8.97 23.03 -0.61
C PHE A 11 -7.51 22.85 -1.04
N ALA A 12 -6.86 23.92 -1.48
CA ALA A 12 -5.45 23.90 -1.88
C ALA A 12 -4.53 23.57 -0.69
N GLU A 13 -4.82 24.11 0.47
CA GLU A 13 -4.04 23.84 1.69
C GLU A 13 -4.16 22.39 2.12
N SER A 14 -5.37 21.81 2.09
CA SER A 14 -5.60 20.40 2.40
C SER A 14 -4.79 19.48 1.47
N MET A 15 -4.80 19.78 0.16
CA MET A 15 -4.00 19.02 -0.81
C MET A 15 -2.50 19.15 -0.53
N ASN A 16 -2.02 20.35 -0.19
CA ASN A 16 -0.61 20.58 0.13
C ASN A 16 -0.16 19.81 1.37
N ILE A 17 -0.99 19.76 2.40
CA ILE A 17 -0.69 18.98 3.62
C ILE A 17 -0.53 17.49 3.28
N GLN A 18 -1.45 16.93 2.51
CA GLN A 18 -1.36 15.54 2.09
C GLN A 18 -0.14 15.29 1.21
N ARG A 19 0.18 16.20 0.31
CA ARG A 19 1.38 16.13 -0.54
C ARG A 19 2.64 16.10 0.30
N GLU A 20 2.76 16.97 1.28
CA GLU A 20 3.93 17.02 2.16
C GLU A 20 4.11 15.70 2.93
N MET A 21 3.03 15.11 3.43
CA MET A 21 3.08 13.84 4.15
C MET A 21 3.53 12.70 3.21
N ILE A 22 3.01 12.65 2.00
CA ILE A 22 3.36 11.63 1.02
C ILE A 22 4.80 11.81 0.54
N TYR A 23 5.23 13.03 0.27
CA TYR A 23 6.61 13.30 -0.15
C TYR A 23 7.62 13.01 0.97
N ALA A 24 7.26 13.25 2.23
CA ALA A 24 8.10 12.85 3.35
C ALA A 24 8.29 11.33 3.41
N GLN A 25 7.23 10.57 3.20
CA GLN A 25 7.30 9.10 3.11
C GLN A 25 8.15 8.66 1.92
N ARG A 26 7.96 9.28 0.78
CA ARG A 26 8.71 9.02 -0.44
C ARG A 26 10.21 9.30 -0.24
N ASP A 27 10.55 10.41 0.37
CA ASP A 27 11.93 10.79 0.66
C ASP A 27 12.59 9.81 1.64
N ARG A 28 11.88 9.32 2.63
CA ARG A 28 12.38 8.27 3.53
C ARG A 28 12.79 7.02 2.77
N LEU A 29 12.03 6.62 1.75
CA LEU A 29 12.35 5.46 0.91
C LEU A 29 13.57 5.73 0.02
N ILE A 30 13.69 6.94 -0.55
CA ILE A 30 14.78 7.29 -1.46
C ILE A 30 16.11 7.42 -0.70
N TYR A 31 16.10 8.11 0.43
CA TYR A 31 17.31 8.49 1.17
C TYR A 31 17.62 7.58 2.36
N HIS A 32 16.96 6.43 2.45
CA HIS A 32 17.22 5.48 3.52
C HIS A 32 18.58 4.81 3.28
N ASN A 33 19.56 5.10 4.15
CA ASN A 33 20.94 4.64 4.00
C ASN A 33 21.19 3.23 4.57
N GLN A 34 20.26 2.72 5.37
CA GLN A 34 20.30 1.37 5.89
C GLN A 34 19.41 0.46 5.04
N GLY A 35 19.54 -0.86 5.23
CA GLY A 35 18.67 -1.82 4.53
C GLY A 35 17.19 -1.55 4.77
N LEU A 36 16.36 -1.89 3.81
CA LEU A 36 14.92 -1.64 3.84
C LEU A 36 14.14 -2.68 4.67
N ASP A 37 14.82 -3.64 5.26
CA ASP A 37 14.19 -4.77 5.98
C ASP A 37 13.24 -4.30 7.08
N THR A 38 13.64 -3.31 7.87
CA THR A 38 12.77 -2.76 8.94
C THR A 38 11.51 -2.12 8.37
N VAL A 39 11.64 -1.36 7.28
CA VAL A 39 10.50 -0.71 6.61
C VAL A 39 9.55 -1.77 6.05
N ILE A 40 10.10 -2.81 5.42
CA ILE A 40 9.32 -3.91 4.85
C ILE A 40 8.60 -4.68 5.95
N ASP A 41 9.27 -4.97 7.06
CA ASP A 41 8.65 -5.67 8.20
C ASP A 41 7.50 -4.85 8.78
N GLU A 42 7.66 -3.53 8.94
CA GLU A 42 6.59 -2.65 9.41
C GLU A 42 5.38 -2.65 8.47
N VAL A 43 5.62 -2.56 7.17
CA VAL A 43 4.55 -2.57 6.16
C VAL A 43 3.82 -3.90 6.16
N LEU A 44 4.54 -5.00 6.21
CA LEU A 44 3.96 -6.34 6.30
C LEU A 44 3.13 -6.50 7.57
N ASP A 45 3.68 -6.11 8.72
CA ASP A 45 3.00 -6.24 10.00
C ASP A 45 1.69 -5.44 10.01
N ASP A 46 1.72 -4.19 9.55
CA ASP A 46 0.53 -3.34 9.50
C ASP A 46 -0.53 -3.91 8.55
N PHE A 47 -0.11 -4.39 7.38
CA PHE A 47 -1.03 -4.97 6.40
C PHE A 47 -1.67 -6.26 6.92
N ILE A 48 -0.87 -7.15 7.49
CA ILE A 48 -1.35 -8.44 7.99
C ILE A 48 -2.22 -8.26 9.24
N ASP A 49 -1.84 -7.37 10.16
CA ASP A 49 -2.63 -7.06 11.34
C ASP A 49 -4.01 -6.51 10.96
N GLN A 50 -4.06 -5.65 9.95
CA GLN A 50 -5.32 -5.12 9.45
C GLN A 50 -6.19 -6.24 8.85
N ALA A 51 -5.60 -7.13 8.06
CA ALA A 51 -6.31 -8.27 7.48
C ALA A 51 -6.86 -9.20 8.57
N MET A 52 -6.08 -9.45 9.63
CA MET A 52 -6.52 -10.26 10.78
C MET A 52 -7.71 -9.62 11.51
N ALA A 53 -7.80 -8.31 11.52
CA ALA A 53 -8.93 -7.60 12.15
C ALA A 53 -10.18 -7.58 11.27
N GLU A 54 -10.04 -7.57 9.96
CA GLU A 54 -11.14 -7.35 9.02
C GLU A 54 -11.65 -8.65 8.38
N GLU A 55 -10.79 -9.65 8.21
CA GLU A 55 -11.13 -10.90 7.53
C GLU A 55 -11.44 -12.02 8.54
N ASP A 56 -12.34 -12.91 8.16
CA ASP A 56 -12.65 -14.11 8.94
C ASP A 56 -11.77 -15.28 8.45
N PHE A 57 -10.57 -15.39 9.00
CA PHE A 57 -9.63 -16.45 8.66
C PHE A 57 -9.93 -17.78 9.36
N SER A 58 -11.00 -17.87 10.14
CA SER A 58 -11.51 -19.17 10.59
C SER A 58 -12.07 -20.01 9.44
N LYS A 59 -12.34 -19.35 8.31
CA LYS A 59 -12.73 -20.00 7.06
C LYS A 59 -11.50 -20.18 6.18
N ALA A 60 -11.17 -21.43 5.89
CA ALA A 60 -9.97 -21.77 5.08
C ALA A 60 -9.99 -21.08 3.71
N GLU A 61 -11.16 -20.96 3.09
CA GLU A 61 -11.33 -20.30 1.81
C GLU A 61 -10.90 -18.83 1.86
N ASN A 62 -11.26 -18.11 2.92
CA ASN A 62 -10.88 -16.71 3.09
C ASN A 62 -9.37 -16.54 3.24
N LEU A 63 -8.75 -17.41 4.04
CA LEU A 63 -7.30 -17.40 4.23
C LEU A 63 -6.57 -17.75 2.92
N TYR A 64 -7.05 -18.77 2.21
CA TYR A 64 -6.49 -19.15 0.91
C TYR A 64 -6.53 -17.99 -0.09
N HIS A 65 -7.67 -17.35 -0.24
CA HIS A 65 -7.82 -16.22 -1.19
C HIS A 65 -6.98 -15.01 -0.78
N PHE A 66 -6.88 -14.75 0.53
CA PHE A 66 -6.03 -13.66 1.01
C PHE A 66 -4.56 -13.88 0.64
N ILE A 67 -4.05 -15.08 0.90
CA ILE A 67 -2.66 -15.42 0.57
C ILE A 67 -2.45 -15.38 -0.94
N LEU A 68 -3.33 -16.00 -1.70
CA LEU A 68 -3.21 -16.05 -3.17
C LEU A 68 -3.21 -14.65 -3.80
N ARG A 69 -4.06 -13.75 -3.31
CA ARG A 69 -4.21 -12.41 -3.90
C ARG A 69 -3.15 -11.42 -3.46
N ASN A 70 -2.55 -11.60 -2.29
CA ASN A 70 -1.70 -10.57 -1.69
C ASN A 70 -0.30 -11.04 -1.33
N ILE A 71 -0.08 -12.32 -1.11
CA ILE A 71 1.14 -12.82 -0.48
C ILE A 71 1.94 -13.71 -1.43
N SER A 72 1.32 -14.73 -2.00
CA SER A 72 2.02 -15.72 -2.83
C SER A 72 1.09 -16.40 -3.82
N PHE A 73 1.48 -16.41 -5.10
CA PHE A 73 0.78 -17.20 -6.12
C PHE A 73 1.10 -18.69 -6.03
N ARG A 74 2.05 -19.10 -5.18
CA ARG A 74 2.52 -20.49 -5.05
C ARG A 74 1.83 -21.26 -3.95
N ILE A 75 0.69 -20.78 -3.46
CA ILE A 75 -0.13 -21.52 -2.53
C ILE A 75 -1.01 -22.52 -3.30
N ASN A 76 -1.07 -23.76 -2.86
CA ASN A 76 -1.94 -24.78 -3.42
C ASN A 76 -3.20 -24.98 -2.55
N GLU A 77 -3.01 -25.12 -1.24
CA GLU A 77 -4.11 -25.32 -0.30
C GLU A 77 -3.69 -24.86 1.10
N ILE A 78 -4.68 -24.65 1.95
CA ILE A 78 -4.42 -24.44 3.38
C ILE A 78 -4.14 -25.81 4.02
N PRO A 79 -3.07 -25.96 4.83
CA PRO A 79 -2.78 -27.22 5.50
C PRO A 79 -3.97 -27.68 6.35
N LYS A 80 -4.35 -28.96 6.21
CA LYS A 80 -5.53 -29.53 6.89
C LYS A 80 -5.35 -29.62 8.41
N ASP A 81 -4.10 -29.70 8.86
CA ASP A 81 -3.74 -29.78 10.29
C ASP A 81 -3.64 -28.41 10.96
N LEU A 82 -3.82 -27.32 10.20
CA LEU A 82 -3.79 -25.96 10.73
C LEU A 82 -5.05 -25.67 11.54
N ASP A 83 -4.86 -25.21 12.79
CA ASP A 83 -5.98 -24.73 13.60
C ASP A 83 -6.32 -23.28 13.21
N LEU A 84 -7.35 -23.10 12.40
CA LEU A 84 -7.76 -21.80 11.89
C LEU A 84 -8.29 -20.85 12.98
N LYS A 85 -8.64 -21.39 14.15
CA LYS A 85 -9.08 -20.58 15.30
C LYS A 85 -7.89 -20.08 16.12
N ASN A 86 -6.72 -20.65 15.90
CA ASN A 86 -5.49 -20.22 16.57
C ASN A 86 -4.84 -19.11 15.77
N ARG A 87 -4.94 -17.88 16.30
CA ARG A 87 -4.40 -16.67 15.65
C ARG A 87 -2.91 -16.82 15.32
N GLU A 88 -2.11 -17.36 16.23
CA GLU A 88 -0.67 -17.51 16.03
C GLU A 88 -0.32 -18.45 14.89
N GLN A 89 -1.05 -19.57 14.76
CA GLN A 89 -0.84 -20.51 13.66
C GLN A 89 -1.20 -19.88 12.30
N VAL A 90 -2.28 -19.10 12.24
CA VAL A 90 -2.67 -18.40 11.02
C VAL A 90 -1.63 -17.37 10.64
N LEU A 91 -1.16 -16.56 11.58
CA LEU A 91 -0.11 -15.58 11.35
C LEU A 91 1.19 -16.24 10.88
N GLU A 92 1.59 -17.33 11.53
CA GLU A 92 2.80 -18.05 11.15
C GLU A 92 2.74 -18.54 9.69
N LEU A 93 1.60 -19.06 9.26
CA LEU A 93 1.42 -19.48 7.88
C LEU A 93 1.56 -18.30 6.90
N ILE A 94 0.90 -17.18 7.18
CA ILE A 94 0.96 -15.99 6.32
C ILE A 94 2.41 -15.50 6.20
N TYR A 95 3.11 -15.34 7.33
CA TYR A 95 4.49 -14.89 7.34
C TYR A 95 5.44 -15.88 6.66
N GLN A 96 5.20 -17.17 6.81
CA GLN A 96 5.98 -18.19 6.13
C GLN A 96 5.93 -18.02 4.61
N PHE A 97 4.74 -17.80 4.05
CA PHE A 97 4.60 -17.53 2.62
C PHE A 97 5.23 -16.20 2.23
N ALA A 98 5.04 -15.15 3.04
CA ALA A 98 5.58 -13.82 2.75
C ALA A 98 7.11 -13.84 2.69
N TYR A 99 7.77 -14.40 3.70
CA TYR A 99 9.22 -14.45 3.73
C TYR A 99 9.81 -15.41 2.69
N ARG A 100 9.08 -16.46 2.34
CA ARG A 100 9.46 -17.33 1.21
C ARG A 100 9.52 -16.53 -0.10
N GLU A 101 8.54 -15.65 -0.32
CA GLU A 101 8.52 -14.83 -1.53
C GLU A 101 9.61 -13.76 -1.52
N LEU A 102 9.89 -13.14 -0.37
CA LEU A 102 11.01 -12.21 -0.23
C LEU A 102 12.35 -12.90 -0.51
N ASP A 103 12.54 -14.08 0.03
CA ASP A 103 13.76 -14.86 -0.18
C ASP A 103 13.93 -15.31 -1.63
N ALA A 104 12.83 -15.72 -2.28
CA ALA A 104 12.86 -16.12 -3.69
C ALA A 104 13.36 -14.97 -4.58
N LYS A 105 12.91 -13.75 -4.32
CA LYS A 105 13.36 -12.58 -5.07
C LYS A 105 14.82 -12.23 -4.78
N LYS A 106 15.23 -12.36 -3.53
CA LYS A 106 16.63 -12.18 -3.12
C LYS A 106 17.55 -13.14 -3.87
N GLN A 107 17.16 -14.41 -4.00
CA GLN A 107 17.90 -15.41 -4.76
C GLN A 107 17.95 -15.09 -6.25
N GLU A 108 16.84 -14.67 -6.82
CA GLU A 108 16.74 -14.32 -8.25
C GLU A 108 17.58 -13.09 -8.58
N LEU A 109 17.60 -12.07 -7.72
CA LEU A 109 18.32 -10.82 -7.94
C LEU A 109 19.81 -10.91 -7.60
N LYS A 110 20.24 -11.92 -6.85
CA LYS A 110 21.63 -12.34 -6.60
C LYS A 110 22.48 -11.40 -5.75
N THR A 111 22.32 -10.06 -5.88
CA THR A 111 23.12 -9.11 -5.11
C THR A 111 22.26 -8.29 -4.17
N LYS A 112 22.86 -7.84 -3.09
CA LYS A 112 22.19 -6.96 -2.12
C LYS A 112 21.71 -5.66 -2.78
N GLU A 113 22.54 -5.08 -3.65
CA GLU A 113 22.25 -3.81 -4.33
C GLU A 113 21.02 -3.95 -5.24
N LEU A 114 20.97 -5.01 -6.04
CA LEU A 114 19.82 -5.27 -6.92
C LEU A 114 18.56 -5.54 -6.14
N ASN A 115 18.65 -6.29 -5.04
CA ASN A 115 17.51 -6.57 -4.20
C ASN A 115 16.96 -5.29 -3.54
N GLU A 116 17.83 -4.45 -2.99
CA GLU A 116 17.42 -3.16 -2.40
C GLU A 116 16.83 -2.23 -3.45
N TYR A 117 17.39 -2.19 -4.64
CA TYR A 117 16.85 -1.41 -5.76
C TYR A 117 15.42 -1.86 -6.10
N PHE A 118 15.21 -3.16 -6.24
CA PHE A 118 13.88 -3.72 -6.50
C PHE A 118 12.89 -3.38 -5.38
N GLN A 119 13.30 -3.54 -4.12
CA GLN A 119 12.45 -3.26 -2.97
C GLN A 119 12.05 -1.78 -2.92
N ARG A 120 13.02 -0.88 -3.14
CA ARG A 120 12.76 0.56 -3.17
C ARG A 120 11.83 0.93 -4.32
N LEU A 121 12.07 0.41 -5.52
CA LEU A 121 11.23 0.64 -6.69
C LEU A 121 9.80 0.16 -6.44
N SER A 122 9.63 -1.03 -5.85
CA SER A 122 8.33 -1.62 -5.53
C SER A 122 7.50 -0.73 -4.60
N MET A 123 8.15 -0.20 -3.57
CA MET A 123 7.50 0.66 -2.58
C MET A 123 7.22 2.06 -3.15
N LEU A 124 8.17 2.64 -3.88
CA LEU A 124 7.98 3.95 -4.53
C LEU A 124 6.85 3.92 -5.56
N LYS A 125 6.75 2.84 -6.34
CA LYS A 125 5.66 2.68 -7.30
C LYS A 125 4.31 2.71 -6.61
N ALA A 126 4.18 2.03 -5.47
CA ALA A 126 2.93 2.03 -4.70
C ALA A 126 2.55 3.44 -4.23
N VAL A 127 3.53 4.19 -3.73
CA VAL A 127 3.31 5.58 -3.30
C VAL A 127 2.89 6.46 -4.47
N ASP A 128 3.66 6.42 -5.56
CA ASP A 128 3.47 7.32 -6.70
C ASP A 128 2.14 7.05 -7.43
N ASP A 129 1.80 5.79 -7.68
CA ASP A 129 0.55 5.42 -8.36
C ASP A 129 -0.66 5.87 -7.55
N ASN A 130 -0.63 5.67 -6.25
CA ASN A 130 -1.74 6.06 -5.37
C ASN A 130 -1.84 7.57 -5.17
N TRP A 131 -0.72 8.28 -5.16
CA TRP A 131 -0.73 9.73 -5.05
C TRP A 131 -1.34 10.39 -6.29
N VAL A 132 -1.03 9.90 -7.48
CA VAL A 132 -1.65 10.38 -8.73
C VAL A 132 -3.17 10.25 -8.67
N GLU A 133 -3.68 9.10 -8.24
CA GLU A 133 -5.12 8.88 -8.07
C GLU A 133 -5.72 9.78 -6.99
N GLN A 134 -5.00 10.01 -5.91
CA GLN A 134 -5.46 10.88 -4.81
C GLN A 134 -5.60 12.33 -5.24
N VAL A 135 -4.66 12.85 -6.02
CA VAL A 135 -4.74 14.21 -6.57
C VAL A 135 -6.00 14.37 -7.43
N ASP A 136 -6.24 13.39 -8.31
CA ASP A 136 -7.44 13.39 -9.14
C ASP A 136 -8.72 13.33 -8.30
N TYR A 137 -8.75 12.44 -7.30
CA TYR A 137 -9.88 12.35 -6.36
C TYR A 137 -10.15 13.67 -5.64
N LEU A 138 -9.11 14.34 -5.12
CA LEU A 138 -9.26 15.59 -4.39
C LEU A 138 -9.77 16.72 -5.30
N GLN A 139 -9.33 16.75 -6.56
CA GLN A 139 -9.81 17.71 -7.55
C GLN A 139 -11.29 17.47 -7.87
N GLN A 140 -11.69 16.24 -8.07
CA GLN A 140 -13.10 15.89 -8.32
C GLN A 140 -13.96 16.18 -7.10
N LEU A 141 -13.48 15.91 -5.89
CA LEU A 141 -14.19 16.22 -4.65
C LEU A 141 -14.41 17.73 -4.50
N GLN A 142 -13.39 18.53 -4.81
CA GLN A 142 -13.48 19.98 -4.79
C GLN A 142 -14.59 20.46 -5.74
N MET A 143 -14.62 19.92 -6.96
CA MET A 143 -15.64 20.28 -7.95
C MET A 143 -17.05 19.87 -7.51
N ALA A 144 -17.19 18.66 -6.97
CA ALA A 144 -18.48 18.14 -6.51
C ALA A 144 -19.05 18.98 -5.36
N ILE A 145 -18.22 19.32 -4.39
CA ILE A 145 -18.65 20.14 -3.24
C ILE A 145 -18.91 21.58 -3.65
N GLY A 146 -18.08 22.14 -4.52
CA GLY A 146 -18.28 23.52 -5.04
C GLY A 146 -19.55 23.70 -5.85
N SER A 147 -20.08 22.65 -6.47
CA SER A 147 -21.32 22.67 -7.24
C SER A 147 -22.58 22.45 -6.41
N GLN A 148 -22.46 21.97 -5.17
CA GLN A 148 -23.60 21.71 -4.27
C GLN A 148 -24.04 22.99 -3.54
N GLN A 149 -24.56 23.96 -4.29
CA GLN A 149 -24.97 25.26 -3.73
C GLN A 149 -26.19 25.17 -2.79
N LEU A 150 -26.88 24.03 -2.78
CA LEU A 150 -28.10 23.82 -1.98
C LEU A 150 -27.87 22.93 -0.75
N SER A 151 -26.63 22.46 -0.51
CA SER A 151 -26.31 21.70 0.69
C SER A 151 -26.35 22.60 1.93
N GLN A 152 -27.08 22.19 2.95
CA GLN A 152 -27.12 22.88 4.24
C GLN A 152 -25.84 22.68 5.05
N LYS A 153 -24.95 21.79 4.61
CA LYS A 153 -23.68 21.51 5.27
C LYS A 153 -22.64 22.56 4.87
N ASN A 154 -21.73 22.85 5.80
CA ASN A 154 -20.59 23.70 5.52
C ASN A 154 -19.68 22.99 4.50
N PRO A 155 -19.49 23.54 3.28
CA PRO A 155 -18.70 22.90 2.22
C PRO A 155 -17.26 22.61 2.62
N ILE A 156 -16.64 23.49 3.41
CA ILE A 156 -15.26 23.32 3.88
C ILE A 156 -15.16 22.11 4.80
N VAL A 157 -16.08 22.00 5.78
CA VAL A 157 -16.10 20.87 6.73
C VAL A 157 -16.34 19.55 5.99
N GLU A 158 -17.30 19.55 5.06
CA GLU A 158 -17.60 18.36 4.25
C GLU A 158 -16.38 17.93 3.43
N TYR A 159 -15.70 18.88 2.80
CA TYR A 159 -14.47 18.60 2.05
C TYR A 159 -13.40 17.97 2.94
N TYR A 160 -13.13 18.56 4.11
CA TYR A 160 -12.11 18.02 5.02
C TYR A 160 -12.45 16.62 5.49
N GLN A 161 -13.73 16.34 5.78
CA GLN A 161 -14.15 15.00 6.21
C GLN A 161 -13.94 13.97 5.11
N GLU A 162 -14.35 14.28 3.89
CA GLU A 162 -14.20 13.37 2.75
C GLU A 162 -12.73 13.24 2.32
N ALA A 163 -11.98 14.34 2.33
CA ALA A 163 -10.56 14.34 2.02
C ALA A 163 -9.76 13.49 3.03
N TYR A 164 -10.12 13.56 4.31
CA TYR A 164 -9.51 12.74 5.36
C TYR A 164 -9.80 11.25 5.15
N LYS A 165 -11.05 10.89 4.87
CA LYS A 165 -11.42 9.50 4.58
C LYS A 165 -10.67 8.97 3.37
N GLY A 166 -10.58 9.76 2.31
CA GLY A 166 -9.84 9.40 1.10
C GLY A 166 -8.36 9.23 1.37
N PHE A 167 -7.78 10.07 2.20
CA PHE A 167 -6.37 9.99 2.58
C PHE A 167 -6.07 8.71 3.38
N GLU A 168 -6.92 8.39 4.34
CA GLU A 168 -6.79 7.15 5.11
C GLU A 168 -6.93 5.90 4.21
N ALA A 169 -7.90 5.93 3.29
CA ALA A 169 -8.08 4.85 2.31
C ALA A 169 -6.85 4.72 1.38
N MET A 170 -6.27 5.84 0.94
CA MET A 170 -5.05 5.84 0.13
C MET A 170 -3.87 5.23 0.88
N LYS A 171 -3.67 5.58 2.15
CA LYS A 171 -2.58 5.00 2.95
C LYS A 171 -2.70 3.49 3.07
N ARG A 172 -3.93 2.99 3.25
CA ARG A 172 -4.20 1.54 3.29
C ARG A 172 -3.89 0.89 1.94
N GLN A 173 -4.27 1.53 0.84
CA GLN A 173 -4.00 1.02 -0.50
C GLN A 173 -2.51 1.03 -0.81
N ILE A 174 -1.77 2.05 -0.39
CA ILE A 174 -0.31 2.10 -0.52
C ILE A 174 0.33 0.89 0.17
N ARG A 175 -0.05 0.59 1.42
CA ARG A 175 0.48 -0.58 2.13
C ARG A 175 0.18 -1.89 1.39
N LYS A 176 -1.05 -2.05 0.93
CA LYS A 176 -1.45 -3.22 0.13
C LYS A 176 -0.63 -3.34 -1.14
N ASP A 177 -0.47 -2.25 -1.88
CA ASP A 177 0.29 -2.25 -3.13
C ASP A 177 1.78 -2.49 -2.89
N MET A 178 2.35 -1.93 -1.81
CA MET A 178 3.73 -2.23 -1.42
C MET A 178 3.93 -3.72 -1.19
N VAL A 179 3.05 -4.34 -0.40
CA VAL A 179 3.12 -5.78 -0.11
C VAL A 179 3.00 -6.59 -1.39
N ARG A 180 2.01 -6.30 -2.21
CA ARG A 180 1.79 -7.01 -3.47
C ARG A 180 2.96 -6.85 -4.43
N ASN A 181 3.49 -5.63 -4.57
CA ASN A 181 4.65 -5.39 -5.43
C ASN A 181 5.89 -6.14 -4.94
N LEU A 182 6.13 -6.15 -3.64
CA LEU A 182 7.28 -6.85 -3.06
C LEU A 182 7.18 -8.37 -3.19
N LEU A 183 5.99 -8.94 -3.00
CA LEU A 183 5.81 -10.38 -2.88
C LEU A 183 5.36 -11.06 -4.17
N LEU A 184 4.52 -10.41 -4.97
CA LEU A 184 3.90 -11.01 -6.14
C LEU A 184 4.56 -10.65 -7.47
N SER A 185 5.49 -9.70 -7.49
CA SER A 185 6.22 -9.34 -8.71
C SER A 185 7.07 -10.49 -9.22
N GLN A 186 7.20 -10.59 -10.54
CA GLN A 186 8.17 -11.45 -11.17
C GLN A 186 9.41 -10.64 -11.52
N VAL A 187 10.57 -11.11 -11.09
CA VAL A 187 11.84 -10.41 -11.30
C VAL A 187 12.84 -11.31 -12.02
N GLN A 188 13.67 -10.69 -12.86
CA GLN A 188 14.80 -11.37 -13.47
C GLN A 188 15.91 -10.37 -13.73
N VAL A 189 17.14 -10.88 -13.78
CA VAL A 189 18.31 -10.09 -14.09
C VAL A 189 18.76 -10.42 -15.51
N THR A 190 18.93 -9.40 -16.35
CA THR A 190 19.40 -9.57 -17.72
C THR A 190 20.89 -9.90 -17.74
N LYS A 191 21.40 -10.35 -18.91
CA LYS A 191 22.83 -10.60 -19.10
C LYS A 191 23.70 -9.35 -18.88
N LYS A 192 23.12 -8.16 -19.05
CA LYS A 192 23.79 -6.88 -18.81
C LYS A 192 23.76 -6.43 -17.34
N GLY A 193 23.06 -7.17 -16.47
CA GLY A 193 22.93 -6.85 -15.06
C GLY A 193 21.77 -5.93 -14.72
N ASP A 194 20.85 -5.68 -15.67
CA ASP A 194 19.65 -4.88 -15.43
C ASP A 194 18.53 -5.74 -14.86
N ILE A 195 17.65 -5.11 -14.07
CA ILE A 195 16.48 -5.76 -13.51
C ILE A 195 15.31 -5.58 -14.47
N ILE A 196 14.58 -6.66 -14.73
CA ILE A 196 13.26 -6.63 -15.33
C ILE A 196 12.26 -7.04 -14.26
N SER A 197 11.29 -6.16 -13.97
CA SER A 197 10.23 -6.41 -12.98
C SER A 197 8.87 -6.35 -13.63
N HIS A 198 8.05 -7.36 -13.38
CA HIS A 198 6.63 -7.38 -13.76
C HIS A 198 5.80 -7.29 -12.49
N PHE A 199 5.22 -6.12 -12.23
CA PHE A 199 4.39 -5.88 -11.06
C PHE A 199 3.00 -6.48 -11.24
N PRO A 200 2.35 -6.90 -10.14
CA PRO A 200 1.00 -7.45 -10.19
C PRO A 200 -0.06 -6.46 -10.58
#